data_264cac424f2f7848d907170a5a087276
#
_entry.id   264cac424f2f7848d907170a5a087276
#
_cell.length_a   1.000
_cell.length_b   1.000
_cell.length_c   1.000
_cell.angle_alpha   90.00
_cell.angle_beta   90.00
_cell.angle_gamma   90.00
#
_symmetry.space_group_name_H-M   'P 1'
#
loop_
_entity.id
_entity.type
_entity.pdbx_description
1 polymer ?
#
loop_
_entity_poly.entity_id
_entity_poly.type
_entity_poly.pdbx_seq_one_letter_code
_entity_poly.pdbx_strand_id
1 'polypeptide(L)'
;NFDLNNLYIYDKRNEWIQLHGGIGNEIITTLKLLKSKSPWFYFIHLMDLHQPFYLPDEFNQNKFGLTRYDKMISYIDEWIGKFIKNIDFKNTLLVFTSDHGDYIPLTDDENFSYTPNKFFKKMNKIVPKKLSTKILSTLQDKKKTDFANSIKNDKKLSRSILNRGTDFLYDESLKIPLFFYGNNLKFHHSIPNLVRHVDIFSTILDIIGIKYYSDLVDGRSLLPLFNNEKISELPAYIENGSRKINKLGSFIGLRTSEYKFLCSRTNTSENQFLFDLNIDPNEEKNI
;
A
#
# COMPACT_ATOMS: atom_id res chain seq x y z
N ASN A 1 -1.20 -12.66 25.92
CA ASN A 1 -2.04 -13.57 25.12
C ASN A 1 -2.76 -12.72 24.06
N PHE A 2 -2.36 -12.85 22.81
CA PHE A 2 -3.11 -12.28 21.70
C PHE A 2 -4.29 -13.20 21.42
N ASP A 3 -5.50 -12.65 21.42
CA ASP A 3 -6.69 -13.37 20.97
C ASP A 3 -6.72 -13.32 19.43
N LEU A 4 -6.20 -14.38 18.80
CA LEU A 4 -6.17 -14.53 17.34
C LEU A 4 -7.51 -14.99 16.76
N ASN A 5 -8.57 -15.11 17.57
CA ASN A 5 -9.84 -15.71 17.15
C ASN A 5 -10.66 -14.84 16.18
N ASN A 6 -10.21 -13.61 15.87
CA ASN A 6 -10.91 -12.67 15.00
C ASN A 6 -10.12 -12.27 13.75
N LEU A 7 -9.34 -13.20 13.18
CA LEU A 7 -8.68 -12.96 11.88
C LEU A 7 -9.64 -13.29 10.74
N TYR A 8 -10.50 -12.35 10.36
CA TYR A 8 -11.40 -12.49 9.21
C TYR A 8 -10.78 -11.86 7.97
N ILE A 9 -10.17 -12.69 7.10
CA ILE A 9 -9.56 -12.21 5.86
C ILE A 9 -10.41 -12.57 4.64
N TYR A 10 -11.17 -13.66 4.68
CA TYR A 10 -11.91 -14.21 3.53
C TYR A 10 -13.32 -14.66 3.91
N ASP A 11 -14.28 -14.48 3.00
CA ASP A 11 -15.57 -15.15 3.11
C ASP A 11 -15.45 -16.65 2.72
N LYS A 12 -16.59 -17.38 2.85
CA LYS A 12 -16.66 -18.82 2.49
C LYS A 12 -16.33 -19.10 1.01
N ARG A 13 -16.24 -18.09 0.14
CA ARG A 13 -15.94 -18.17 -1.28
C ARG A 13 -14.50 -17.79 -1.60
N ASN A 14 -13.64 -17.56 -0.60
CA ASN A 14 -12.31 -16.99 -0.72
C ASN A 14 -12.30 -15.58 -1.36
N GLU A 15 -13.36 -14.81 -1.18
CA GLU A 15 -13.43 -13.40 -1.55
C GLU A 15 -13.10 -12.54 -0.34
N TRP A 16 -12.43 -11.41 -0.57
CA TRP A 16 -12.13 -10.44 0.49
C TRP A 16 -13.44 -9.81 0.97
N ILE A 17 -13.64 -9.83 2.30
CA ILE A 17 -14.77 -9.12 2.90
C ILE A 17 -14.41 -7.65 2.96
N GLN A 18 -15.22 -6.82 2.28
CA GLN A 18 -15.02 -5.37 2.23
C GLN A 18 -15.75 -4.67 3.39
N LEU A 19 -15.41 -3.41 3.60
CA LEU A 19 -16.01 -2.56 4.64
C LEU A 19 -17.55 -2.57 4.57
N HIS A 20 -18.14 -2.42 3.38
CA HIS A 20 -19.61 -2.48 3.20
C HIS A 20 -20.19 -3.89 3.26
N GLY A 21 -19.36 -4.92 3.12
CA GLY A 21 -19.75 -6.33 3.23
C GLY A 21 -19.94 -6.81 4.68
N GLY A 22 -19.76 -5.91 5.66
CA GLY A 22 -19.97 -6.20 7.08
C GLY A 22 -18.77 -5.94 7.96
N ILE A 23 -17.52 -6.06 7.43
CA ILE A 23 -16.31 -5.89 8.24
C ILE A 23 -16.22 -4.50 8.87
N GLY A 24 -16.69 -3.45 8.20
CA GLY A 24 -16.71 -2.10 8.76
C GLY A 24 -17.54 -1.99 10.03
N ASN A 25 -18.70 -2.64 10.08
CA ASN A 25 -19.54 -2.67 11.29
C ASN A 25 -18.95 -3.56 12.39
N GLU A 26 -18.28 -4.64 12.04
CA GLU A 26 -17.56 -5.48 12.99
C GLU A 26 -16.41 -4.70 13.65
N ILE A 27 -15.64 -3.94 12.88
CA ILE A 27 -14.58 -3.05 13.42
C ILE A 27 -15.19 -2.05 14.40
N ILE A 28 -16.29 -1.38 14.05
CA ILE A 28 -16.96 -0.42 14.95
C ILE A 28 -17.42 -1.10 16.24
N THR A 29 -18.00 -2.29 16.13
CA THR A 29 -18.46 -3.07 17.30
C THR A 29 -17.29 -3.44 18.19
N THR A 30 -16.19 -3.91 17.62
CA THR A 30 -14.97 -4.23 18.36
C THR A 30 -14.39 -3.00 19.05
N LEU A 31 -14.27 -1.87 18.35
CA LEU A 31 -13.78 -0.63 18.96
C LEU A 31 -14.65 -0.17 20.13
N LYS A 32 -15.98 -0.30 20.06
CA LYS A 32 -16.88 -0.02 21.17
C LYS A 32 -16.62 -0.93 22.38
N LEU A 33 -16.39 -2.22 22.14
CA LEU A 33 -16.08 -3.18 23.20
C LEU A 33 -14.73 -2.90 23.85
N LEU A 34 -13.73 -2.47 23.08
CA LEU A 34 -12.39 -2.16 23.56
C LEU A 34 -12.33 -0.92 24.45
N LYS A 35 -13.31 0.00 24.35
CA LYS A 35 -13.37 1.19 25.25
C LYS A 35 -13.38 0.85 26.74
N SER A 36 -13.95 -0.29 27.11
CA SER A 36 -14.03 -0.77 28.50
C SER A 36 -12.90 -1.73 28.86
N LYS A 37 -11.99 -2.02 27.97
CA LYS A 37 -10.87 -2.95 28.16
C LYS A 37 -9.54 -2.20 28.08
N SER A 38 -8.58 -2.56 28.90
CA SER A 38 -7.21 -2.03 28.86
C SER A 38 -6.26 -3.02 29.56
N PRO A 39 -5.04 -3.23 29.04
CA PRO A 39 -4.55 -2.75 27.73
C PRO A 39 -5.09 -3.58 26.57
N TRP A 40 -5.08 -3.00 25.36
CA TRP A 40 -5.43 -3.72 24.13
C TRP A 40 -4.54 -3.26 22.96
N PHE A 41 -4.43 -4.15 21.96
CA PHE A 41 -3.85 -3.86 20.66
C PHE A 41 -4.81 -4.39 19.59
N TYR A 42 -5.14 -3.54 18.62
CA TYR A 42 -6.04 -3.92 17.54
C TYR A 42 -5.40 -3.57 16.19
N PHE A 43 -5.05 -4.60 15.44
CA PHE A 43 -4.53 -4.47 14.09
C PHE A 43 -5.67 -4.61 13.09
N ILE A 44 -5.81 -3.63 12.19
CA ILE A 44 -6.82 -3.61 11.15
C ILE A 44 -6.12 -3.54 9.80
N HIS A 45 -6.33 -4.53 8.94
CA HIS A 45 -5.83 -4.55 7.58
C HIS A 45 -6.98 -4.41 6.60
N LEU A 46 -7.08 -3.25 5.93
CA LEU A 46 -8.13 -2.95 4.95
C LEU A 46 -7.66 -3.35 3.57
N MET A 47 -8.44 -4.19 2.89
CA MET A 47 -8.15 -4.68 1.54
C MET A 47 -8.94 -3.96 0.45
N ASP A 48 -9.70 -2.93 0.79
CA ASP A 48 -10.63 -2.29 -0.11
C ASP A 48 -9.94 -1.54 -1.27
N LEU A 49 -8.67 -1.12 -1.10
CA LEU A 49 -7.83 -0.58 -2.17
C LEU A 49 -7.17 -1.66 -3.04
N HIS A 50 -7.31 -2.94 -2.70
CA HIS A 50 -6.81 -4.00 -3.56
C HIS A 50 -7.75 -4.21 -4.76
N GLN A 51 -7.19 -4.29 -5.97
CA GLN A 51 -7.98 -4.58 -7.17
C GLN A 51 -8.52 -6.03 -7.17
N PRO A 52 -9.75 -6.26 -7.67
CA PRO A 52 -10.67 -5.29 -8.30
C PRO A 52 -11.36 -4.39 -7.26
N PHE A 53 -11.55 -3.11 -7.61
CA PHE A 53 -12.26 -2.17 -6.75
C PHE A 53 -13.76 -2.45 -6.71
N TYR A 54 -14.29 -2.77 -5.54
CA TYR A 54 -15.72 -2.98 -5.31
C TYR A 54 -16.34 -1.70 -4.73
N LEU A 55 -16.44 -0.69 -5.57
CA LEU A 55 -16.96 0.62 -5.21
C LEU A 55 -18.49 0.55 -5.04
N PRO A 56 -19.05 0.96 -3.88
CA PRO A 56 -20.49 1.11 -3.70
C PRO A 56 -21.05 2.19 -4.64
N ASP A 57 -22.29 1.99 -5.11
CA ASP A 57 -22.92 2.86 -6.12
C ASP A 57 -23.03 4.32 -5.66
N GLU A 58 -23.27 4.57 -4.37
CA GLU A 58 -23.33 5.91 -3.77
C GLU A 58 -22.03 6.70 -3.89
N PHE A 59 -20.89 6.00 -3.97
CA PHE A 59 -19.56 6.60 -4.17
C PHE A 59 -19.17 6.74 -5.64
N ASN A 60 -19.94 6.17 -6.57
CA ASN A 60 -19.63 6.26 -7.99
C ASN A 60 -20.08 7.61 -8.61
N GLN A 61 -19.68 8.72 -7.99
CA GLN A 61 -19.98 10.09 -8.41
C GLN A 61 -18.68 10.90 -8.45
N ASN A 62 -18.59 11.87 -9.38
CA ASN A 62 -17.37 12.67 -9.57
C ASN A 62 -17.00 13.55 -8.37
N LYS A 63 -17.94 13.84 -7.47
CA LYS A 63 -17.63 14.56 -6.22
C LYS A 63 -16.68 13.81 -5.29
N PHE A 64 -16.57 12.49 -5.43
CA PHE A 64 -15.72 11.64 -4.62
C PHE A 64 -14.35 11.35 -5.27
N GLY A 65 -14.12 11.81 -6.48
CA GLY A 65 -12.86 11.67 -7.22
C GLY A 65 -13.09 11.46 -8.70
N LEU A 66 -12.02 11.56 -9.48
CA LEU A 66 -12.07 11.41 -10.93
C LEU A 66 -11.97 9.93 -11.33
N THR A 67 -11.10 9.17 -10.66
CA THR A 67 -10.90 7.74 -10.94
C THR A 67 -11.62 6.85 -9.92
N ARG A 68 -11.80 5.58 -10.26
CA ARG A 68 -12.32 4.60 -9.28
C ARG A 68 -11.41 4.49 -8.06
N TYR A 69 -10.11 4.64 -8.24
CA TYR A 69 -9.16 4.65 -7.13
C TYR A 69 -9.42 5.83 -6.18
N ASP A 70 -9.58 7.05 -6.70
CA ASP A 70 -9.89 8.23 -5.89
C ASP A 70 -11.20 8.05 -5.11
N LYS A 71 -12.23 7.51 -5.79
CA LYS A 71 -13.54 7.23 -5.19
C LYS A 71 -13.44 6.18 -4.09
N MET A 72 -12.57 5.16 -4.25
CA MET A 72 -12.30 4.17 -3.19
C MET A 72 -11.60 4.80 -2.00
N ILE A 73 -10.67 5.74 -2.21
CA ILE A 73 -10.05 6.49 -1.11
C ILE A 73 -11.12 7.27 -0.34
N SER A 74 -12.01 8.00 -1.03
CA SER A 74 -13.11 8.74 -0.41
C SER A 74 -14.05 7.82 0.38
N TYR A 75 -14.32 6.63 -0.14
CA TYR A 75 -15.11 5.62 0.54
C TYR A 75 -14.43 5.11 1.83
N ILE A 76 -13.14 4.82 1.76
CA ILE A 76 -12.37 4.36 2.94
C ILE A 76 -12.26 5.48 3.97
N ASP A 77 -12.05 6.73 3.53
CA ASP A 77 -12.01 7.90 4.42
C ASP A 77 -13.29 8.06 5.24
N GLU A 78 -14.46 7.85 4.62
CA GLU A 78 -15.73 7.85 5.37
C GLU A 78 -15.77 6.76 6.45
N TRP A 79 -15.27 5.56 6.17
CA TRP A 79 -15.19 4.49 7.17
C TRP A 79 -14.18 4.79 8.27
N ILE A 80 -13.02 5.33 7.93
CA ILE A 80 -12.04 5.80 8.91
C ILE A 80 -12.69 6.84 9.81
N GLY A 81 -13.45 7.80 9.25
CA GLY A 81 -14.22 8.76 10.01
C GLY A 81 -15.22 8.12 11.00
N LYS A 82 -15.83 6.99 10.64
CA LYS A 82 -16.69 6.20 11.54
C LYS A 82 -15.87 5.50 12.64
N PHE A 83 -14.69 4.98 12.32
CA PHE A 83 -13.82 4.30 13.27
C PHE A 83 -13.30 5.24 14.34
N ILE A 84 -12.72 6.37 13.94
CA ILE A 84 -12.11 7.34 14.89
C ILE A 84 -13.11 7.93 15.88
N LYS A 85 -14.40 8.02 15.53
CA LYS A 85 -15.46 8.42 16.47
C LYS A 85 -15.64 7.43 17.64
N ASN A 86 -15.12 6.22 17.51
CA ASN A 86 -15.21 5.18 18.52
C ASN A 86 -13.91 4.98 19.29
N ILE A 87 -12.88 5.81 19.08
CA ILE A 87 -11.58 5.75 19.74
C ILE A 87 -11.46 6.87 20.78
N ASP A 88 -10.97 6.53 21.97
CA ASP A 88 -10.55 7.52 22.98
C ASP A 88 -9.08 7.86 22.78
N PHE A 89 -8.80 8.94 22.08
CA PHE A 89 -7.45 9.38 21.76
C PHE A 89 -6.63 9.90 22.96
N LYS A 90 -7.23 10.10 24.12
CA LYS A 90 -6.45 10.41 25.34
C LYS A 90 -5.64 9.20 25.79
N ASN A 91 -6.18 8.00 25.58
CA ASN A 91 -5.61 6.75 26.07
C ASN A 91 -5.27 5.76 24.95
N THR A 92 -5.37 6.18 23.70
CA THR A 92 -5.13 5.32 22.54
C THR A 92 -4.17 5.98 21.57
N LEU A 93 -3.15 5.25 21.15
CA LEU A 93 -2.29 5.59 20.04
C LEU A 93 -2.86 4.97 18.76
N LEU A 94 -3.18 5.80 17.77
CA LEU A 94 -3.49 5.38 16.42
C LEU A 94 -2.23 5.48 15.56
N VAL A 95 -1.87 4.38 14.91
CA VAL A 95 -0.85 4.36 13.85
C VAL A 95 -1.54 3.97 12.56
N PHE A 96 -1.41 4.81 11.53
CA PHE A 96 -1.96 4.57 10.20
C PHE A 96 -0.82 4.47 9.19
N THR A 97 -0.80 3.39 8.43
CA THR A 97 0.20 3.14 7.39
C THR A 97 -0.36 2.21 6.32
N SER A 98 0.45 1.85 5.33
CA SER A 98 0.16 0.78 4.38
C SER A 98 1.33 -0.19 4.26
N ASP A 99 1.08 -1.37 3.71
CA ASP A 99 2.08 -2.41 3.45
C ASP A 99 3.03 -2.05 2.30
N HIS A 100 2.50 -1.39 1.27
CA HIS A 100 3.26 -0.84 0.13
C HIS A 100 2.52 0.36 -0.48
N GLY A 101 3.19 1.11 -1.34
CA GLY A 101 2.58 2.10 -2.21
C GLY A 101 1.91 1.45 -3.42
N ASP A 102 1.36 2.26 -4.31
CA ASP A 102 0.73 1.76 -5.54
C ASP A 102 0.99 2.68 -6.73
N TYR A 103 0.94 2.08 -7.91
CA TYR A 103 0.89 2.83 -9.16
C TYR A 103 -0.53 3.34 -9.35
N ILE A 104 -0.79 4.57 -8.89
CA ILE A 104 -2.12 5.16 -8.88
C ILE A 104 -2.62 5.31 -10.32
N PRO A 105 -3.80 4.74 -10.66
CA PRO A 105 -4.39 4.92 -11.98
C PRO A 105 -4.72 6.40 -12.23
N LEU A 106 -4.19 6.96 -13.31
CA LEU A 106 -4.47 8.35 -13.70
C LEU A 106 -5.72 8.48 -14.57
N THR A 107 -6.26 7.36 -15.04
CA THR A 107 -7.47 7.30 -15.87
C THR A 107 -8.31 6.07 -15.51
N ASP A 108 -9.63 6.22 -15.58
CA ASP A 108 -10.60 5.13 -15.48
C ASP A 108 -10.89 4.50 -16.86
N ASP A 109 -9.89 4.33 -17.71
CA ASP A 109 -10.15 3.67 -18.99
C ASP A 109 -10.65 2.24 -18.72
N GLU A 110 -11.93 1.99 -18.97
CA GLU A 110 -12.59 0.70 -18.81
C GLU A 110 -11.88 -0.43 -19.60
N ASN A 111 -11.11 -0.08 -20.63
CA ASN A 111 -10.32 -1.03 -21.40
C ASN A 111 -9.19 -1.67 -20.56
N PHE A 112 -8.81 -1.07 -19.45
CA PHE A 112 -7.80 -1.56 -18.51
C PHE A 112 -8.38 -2.13 -17.22
N SER A 113 -9.71 -2.01 -17.02
CA SER A 113 -10.36 -2.58 -15.82
C SER A 113 -10.35 -4.11 -15.88
N TYR A 114 -10.07 -4.74 -14.75
CA TYR A 114 -10.06 -6.20 -14.58
C TYR A 114 -11.45 -6.84 -14.69
N THR A 115 -12.50 -6.03 -14.92
CA THR A 115 -13.86 -6.54 -15.06
C THR A 115 -14.01 -7.28 -16.40
N PRO A 116 -14.39 -8.56 -16.39
CA PRO A 116 -14.63 -9.30 -17.62
C PRO A 116 -15.72 -8.60 -18.43
N ASN A 117 -15.37 -8.12 -19.59
CA ASN A 117 -16.30 -7.53 -20.55
C ASN A 117 -17.47 -8.52 -20.78
N LYS A 118 -18.70 -8.00 -21.03
CA LYS A 118 -19.91 -8.81 -21.33
C LYS A 118 -19.64 -9.89 -22.42
N PHE A 119 -18.73 -9.62 -23.34
CA PHE A 119 -18.27 -10.56 -24.35
C PHE A 119 -17.61 -11.82 -23.75
N PHE A 120 -16.80 -11.69 -22.71
CA PHE A 120 -16.12 -12.79 -22.04
C PHE A 120 -17.03 -13.61 -21.13
N LYS A 121 -18.08 -12.97 -20.55
CA LYS A 121 -19.15 -13.73 -19.87
C LYS A 121 -19.86 -14.69 -20.83
N LYS A 122 -19.97 -14.33 -22.11
CA LYS A 122 -20.52 -15.19 -23.16
C LYS A 122 -19.52 -16.29 -23.59
N MET A 123 -18.23 -15.93 -23.72
CA MET A 123 -17.16 -16.89 -24.08
C MET A 123 -16.94 -17.95 -23.00
N ASN A 124 -17.05 -17.62 -21.72
CA ASN A 124 -16.95 -18.59 -20.61
C ASN A 124 -18.04 -19.67 -20.63
N LYS A 125 -19.10 -19.49 -21.42
CA LYS A 125 -20.12 -20.53 -21.66
C LYS A 125 -19.71 -21.55 -22.73
N ILE A 126 -18.73 -21.24 -23.56
CA ILE A 126 -18.35 -22.02 -24.77
C ILE A 126 -16.94 -22.58 -24.63
N VAL A 127 -16.05 -21.90 -23.89
CA VAL A 127 -14.64 -22.27 -23.76
C VAL A 127 -14.31 -22.61 -22.31
N PRO A 128 -13.48 -23.65 -22.04
CA PRO A 128 -13.05 -23.99 -20.70
C PRO A 128 -12.46 -22.78 -19.95
N LYS A 129 -12.90 -22.57 -18.68
CA LYS A 129 -12.58 -21.38 -17.88
C LYS A 129 -11.07 -21.06 -17.80
N LYS A 130 -10.22 -22.10 -17.74
CA LYS A 130 -8.74 -21.94 -17.77
C LYS A 130 -8.20 -21.35 -19.08
N LEU A 131 -8.80 -21.70 -20.20
CA LEU A 131 -8.37 -21.23 -21.51
C LEU A 131 -8.88 -19.82 -21.80
N SER A 132 -10.12 -19.53 -21.44
CA SER A 132 -10.70 -18.19 -21.59
C SER A 132 -10.01 -17.14 -20.72
N THR A 133 -9.61 -17.48 -19.48
CA THR A 133 -8.84 -16.56 -18.62
C THR A 133 -7.46 -16.29 -19.17
N LYS A 134 -6.77 -17.31 -19.73
CA LYS A 134 -5.44 -17.13 -20.32
C LYS A 134 -5.49 -16.26 -21.59
N ILE A 135 -6.45 -16.48 -22.47
CA ILE A 135 -6.65 -15.64 -23.67
C ILE A 135 -6.98 -14.21 -23.28
N LEU A 136 -7.85 -14.03 -22.27
CA LEU A 136 -8.24 -12.72 -21.80
C LEU A 136 -7.05 -11.94 -21.22
N SER A 137 -6.26 -12.57 -20.34
CA SER A 137 -5.06 -11.92 -19.78
C SER A 137 -4.08 -11.49 -20.87
N THR A 138 -3.82 -12.38 -21.86
CA THR A 138 -2.89 -12.06 -22.96
C THR A 138 -3.38 -10.89 -23.82
N LEU A 139 -4.69 -10.82 -24.10
CA LEU A 139 -5.27 -9.71 -24.88
C LEU A 139 -5.27 -8.40 -24.09
N GLN A 140 -5.52 -8.46 -22.78
CA GLN A 140 -5.46 -7.28 -21.90
C GLN A 140 -4.02 -6.78 -21.77
N ASP A 141 -3.06 -7.67 -21.56
CA ASP A 141 -1.65 -7.33 -21.48
C ASP A 141 -1.15 -6.69 -22.78
N LYS A 142 -1.57 -7.22 -23.94
CA LYS A 142 -1.24 -6.63 -25.23
C LYS A 142 -1.82 -5.22 -25.38
N LYS A 143 -3.11 -5.01 -25.06
CA LYS A 143 -3.73 -3.67 -25.11
C LYS A 143 -3.03 -2.68 -24.18
N LYS A 144 -2.71 -3.09 -22.96
CA LYS A 144 -1.96 -2.26 -22.00
C LYS A 144 -0.61 -1.87 -22.57
N THR A 145 0.12 -2.83 -23.13
CA THR A 145 1.44 -2.59 -23.71
C THR A 145 1.36 -1.65 -24.91
N ASP A 146 0.38 -1.86 -25.80
CA ASP A 146 0.20 -1.01 -26.99
C ASP A 146 -0.14 0.45 -26.57
N PHE A 147 -1.00 0.63 -25.57
CA PHE A 147 -1.33 1.94 -25.06
C PHE A 147 -0.14 2.59 -24.31
N ALA A 148 0.55 1.84 -23.46
CA ALA A 148 1.75 2.35 -22.77
C ALA A 148 2.84 2.77 -23.79
N ASN A 149 2.98 2.05 -24.90
CA ASN A 149 3.88 2.43 -25.99
C ASN A 149 3.45 3.72 -26.70
N SER A 150 2.15 3.98 -26.81
CA SER A 150 1.64 5.23 -27.40
C SER A 150 1.93 6.46 -26.54
N ILE A 151 2.09 6.28 -25.24
CA ILE A 151 2.37 7.35 -24.25
C ILE A 151 3.77 7.21 -23.64
N LYS A 152 4.68 6.51 -24.30
CA LYS A 152 6.05 6.24 -23.80
C LYS A 152 6.85 7.47 -23.39
N ASN A 153 6.49 8.65 -23.91
CA ASN A 153 7.12 9.90 -23.54
C ASN A 153 6.71 10.41 -22.15
N ASP A 154 5.58 9.93 -21.60
CA ASP A 154 5.18 10.14 -20.23
C ASP A 154 5.39 8.83 -19.45
N LYS A 155 6.57 8.68 -18.89
CA LYS A 155 6.95 7.46 -18.18
C LYS A 155 6.11 7.20 -16.94
N LYS A 156 5.68 8.24 -16.23
CA LYS A 156 4.82 8.12 -15.06
C LYS A 156 3.44 7.59 -15.44
N LEU A 157 2.84 8.15 -16.50
CA LEU A 157 1.56 7.66 -17.03
C LEU A 157 1.72 6.23 -17.58
N SER A 158 2.81 5.95 -18.28
CA SER A 158 3.12 4.60 -18.78
C SER A 158 3.22 3.59 -17.62
N ARG A 159 3.91 3.94 -16.51
CA ARG A 159 4.01 3.09 -15.31
C ARG A 159 2.64 2.87 -14.66
N SER A 160 1.82 3.91 -14.55
CA SER A 160 0.48 3.80 -13.94
C SER A 160 -0.43 2.82 -14.70
N ILE A 161 -0.22 2.69 -16.02
CA ILE A 161 -1.00 1.80 -16.89
C ILE A 161 -0.43 0.38 -16.94
N LEU A 162 0.88 0.24 -17.07
CA LEU A 162 1.55 -1.07 -17.04
C LEU A 162 1.39 -1.73 -15.69
N ASN A 163 1.19 -0.90 -14.66
CA ASN A 163 0.76 -1.29 -13.33
C ASN A 163 1.58 -2.47 -12.79
N ARG A 164 1.23 -2.95 -11.62
CA ARG A 164 1.72 -4.10 -10.83
C ARG A 164 2.38 -5.28 -11.57
N GLY A 165 2.60 -5.17 -12.88
CA GLY A 165 3.37 -6.11 -13.67
C GLY A 165 4.86 -5.79 -13.75
N THR A 166 5.31 -4.67 -13.20
CA THR A 166 6.72 -4.35 -13.08
C THR A 166 7.19 -4.76 -11.68
N ASP A 167 8.07 -5.73 -11.61
CA ASP A 167 8.73 -6.09 -10.34
C ASP A 167 9.81 -5.07 -9.95
N PHE A 168 9.83 -3.89 -10.57
CA PHE A 168 10.79 -2.83 -10.31
C PHE A 168 10.33 -1.97 -9.13
N LEU A 169 11.27 -1.63 -8.24
CA LEU A 169 11.01 -0.92 -6.98
C LEU A 169 11.03 0.61 -7.17
N TYR A 170 10.10 1.15 -7.96
CA TYR A 170 9.91 2.60 -8.06
C TYR A 170 9.33 3.20 -6.77
N ASP A 171 9.59 4.49 -6.53
CA ASP A 171 9.10 5.20 -5.33
C ASP A 171 7.58 5.15 -5.20
N GLU A 172 6.82 5.05 -6.28
CA GLU A 172 5.37 4.87 -6.25
C GLU A 172 4.96 3.61 -5.46
N SER A 173 5.74 2.55 -5.49
CA SER A 173 5.48 1.31 -4.73
C SER A 173 6.11 1.30 -3.33
N LEU A 174 7.03 2.21 -3.04
CA LEU A 174 7.79 2.26 -1.79
C LEU A 174 7.31 3.34 -0.82
N LYS A 175 6.84 4.48 -1.35
CA LYS A 175 6.33 5.58 -0.53
C LYS A 175 4.95 5.25 0.02
N ILE A 176 4.86 5.21 1.33
CA ILE A 176 3.64 4.90 2.07
C ILE A 176 3.27 6.05 3.01
N PRO A 177 1.98 6.24 3.30
CA PRO A 177 1.57 7.14 4.37
C PRO A 177 2.02 6.59 5.73
N LEU A 178 2.38 7.49 6.65
CA LEU A 178 2.64 7.14 8.05
C LEU A 178 2.16 8.27 8.94
N PHE A 179 1.20 7.96 9.83
CA PHE A 179 0.64 8.90 10.79
C PHE A 179 0.64 8.28 12.19
N PHE A 180 0.99 9.09 13.18
CA PHE A 180 0.83 8.79 14.59
C PHE A 180 -0.11 9.83 15.20
N TYR A 181 -1.12 9.40 15.95
CA TYR A 181 -2.09 10.29 16.55
C TYR A 181 -2.63 9.74 17.87
N GLY A 182 -2.89 10.63 18.82
CA GLY A 182 -3.44 10.27 20.14
C GLY A 182 -2.38 10.04 21.21
N ASN A 183 -2.75 9.39 22.30
CA ASN A 183 -1.90 9.10 23.45
C ASN A 183 -1.09 10.34 23.96
N ASN A 184 -1.75 11.50 23.99
CA ASN A 184 -1.13 12.76 24.42
C ASN A 184 0.10 13.21 23.59
N LEU A 185 0.27 12.73 22.37
CA LEU A 185 1.29 13.24 21.46
C LEU A 185 1.06 14.74 21.22
N LYS A 186 2.11 15.54 21.43
CA LYS A 186 2.02 17.02 21.37
C LYS A 186 2.45 17.61 20.03
N PHE A 187 2.91 16.78 19.09
CA PHE A 187 3.32 17.26 17.78
C PHE A 187 2.15 17.27 16.80
N HIS A 188 2.11 18.31 15.95
CA HIS A 188 1.05 18.49 14.93
C HIS A 188 1.64 19.02 13.63
N HIS A 189 2.76 18.42 13.17
CA HIS A 189 3.45 18.86 11.99
C HIS A 189 3.89 17.67 11.11
N SER A 190 4.16 17.98 9.85
CA SER A 190 4.74 17.01 8.92
C SER A 190 6.25 16.91 9.14
N ILE A 191 6.76 15.69 9.15
CA ILE A 191 8.18 15.37 9.31
C ILE A 191 8.70 14.97 7.92
N PRO A 192 9.58 15.77 7.30
CA PRO A 192 10.06 15.51 5.93
C PRO A 192 11.15 14.44 5.85
N ASN A 193 11.64 13.97 7.00
CA ASN A 193 12.72 13.00 7.04
C ASN A 193 12.32 11.67 6.40
N LEU A 194 13.28 11.03 5.71
CA LEU A 194 13.14 9.64 5.33
C LEU A 194 13.09 8.77 6.59
N VAL A 195 12.01 8.02 6.74
CA VAL A 195 11.82 7.04 7.81
C VAL A 195 11.49 5.68 7.19
N ARG A 196 11.69 4.60 7.94
CA ARG A 196 11.54 3.24 7.41
C ARG A 196 10.40 2.52 8.08
N HIS A 197 9.79 1.59 7.39
CA HIS A 197 8.69 0.78 7.92
C HIS A 197 9.09 0.04 9.22
N VAL A 198 10.32 -0.46 9.29
CA VAL A 198 10.86 -1.13 10.49
C VAL A 198 10.94 -0.21 11.72
N ASP A 199 10.97 1.11 11.53
CA ASP A 199 11.05 2.09 12.63
C ASP A 199 9.72 2.22 13.40
N ILE A 200 8.59 1.76 12.83
CA ILE A 200 7.25 1.86 13.43
C ILE A 200 7.19 1.12 14.76
N PHE A 201 7.70 -0.10 14.81
CA PHE A 201 7.64 -0.94 16.00
C PHE A 201 8.36 -0.29 17.20
N SER A 202 9.62 0.11 17.02
CA SER A 202 10.41 0.79 18.06
C SER A 202 9.75 2.09 18.51
N THR A 203 9.16 2.84 17.57
CA THR A 203 8.47 4.09 17.85
C THR A 203 7.22 3.86 18.71
N ILE A 204 6.42 2.84 18.40
CA ILE A 204 5.24 2.48 19.19
C ILE A 204 5.66 2.14 20.61
N LEU A 205 6.67 1.29 20.79
CA LEU A 205 7.12 0.87 22.13
C LEU A 205 7.58 2.07 22.98
N ASP A 206 8.35 2.99 22.38
CA ASP A 206 8.80 4.19 23.08
C ASP A 206 7.63 5.10 23.47
N ILE A 207 6.66 5.33 22.57
CA ILE A 207 5.49 6.19 22.86
C ILE A 207 4.68 5.62 24.01
N ILE A 208 4.50 4.31 24.10
CA ILE A 208 3.72 3.67 25.16
C ILE A 208 4.58 3.31 26.39
N GLY A 209 5.86 3.64 26.39
CA GLY A 209 6.77 3.46 27.55
C GLY A 209 7.17 2.00 27.82
N ILE A 210 7.12 1.13 26.80
CA ILE A 210 7.57 -0.25 26.94
C ILE A 210 9.05 -0.34 26.60
N LYS A 211 9.85 -0.80 27.57
CA LYS A 211 11.29 -1.05 27.37
C LYS A 211 11.51 -2.27 26.48
N TYR A 212 12.44 -2.14 25.56
CA TYR A 212 12.88 -3.22 24.66
C TYR A 212 14.40 -3.20 24.48
N TYR A 213 14.95 -4.31 24.05
CA TYR A 213 16.37 -4.39 23.74
C TYR A 213 16.59 -3.92 22.30
N SER A 214 17.26 -2.79 22.14
CA SER A 214 17.53 -2.17 20.82
C SER A 214 18.30 -3.12 19.87
N ASP A 215 19.14 -3.96 20.43
CA ASP A 215 19.97 -4.89 19.65
C ASP A 215 19.17 -6.07 19.02
N LEU A 216 17.91 -6.23 19.45
CA LEU A 216 17.01 -7.27 18.93
C LEU A 216 16.01 -6.74 17.89
N VAL A 217 16.09 -5.45 17.52
CA VAL A 217 15.18 -4.82 16.57
C VAL A 217 15.94 -4.04 15.51
N ASP A 218 15.54 -4.17 14.26
CA ASP A 218 16.19 -3.52 13.12
C ASP A 218 15.83 -2.03 12.99
N GLY A 219 14.69 -1.63 13.58
CA GLY A 219 14.18 -0.28 13.56
C GLY A 219 14.64 0.54 14.75
N ARG A 220 14.63 1.86 14.58
CA ARG A 220 14.86 2.82 15.68
C ARG A 220 13.61 3.66 15.94
N SER A 221 13.51 4.20 17.15
CA SER A 221 12.41 5.11 17.47
C SER A 221 12.49 6.42 16.70
N LEU A 222 11.34 6.88 16.23
CA LEU A 222 11.15 8.18 15.59
C LEU A 222 10.75 9.27 16.61
N LEU A 223 10.59 8.92 17.89
CA LEU A 223 10.16 9.84 18.95
C LEU A 223 11.01 11.13 19.05
N PRO A 224 12.35 11.10 18.83
CA PRO A 224 13.14 12.33 18.77
C PRO A 224 12.67 13.30 17.68
N LEU A 225 12.25 12.80 16.50
CA LEU A 225 11.71 13.68 15.45
C LEU A 225 10.41 14.37 15.88
N PHE A 226 9.58 13.72 16.70
CA PHE A 226 8.36 14.30 17.24
C PHE A 226 8.64 15.48 18.18
N ASN A 227 9.82 15.47 18.81
CA ASN A 227 10.31 16.53 19.67
C ASN A 227 11.13 17.60 18.92
N ASN A 228 11.14 17.58 17.57
CA ASN A 228 11.98 18.44 16.73
C ASN A 228 13.49 18.24 16.91
N GLU A 229 13.90 17.08 17.41
CA GLU A 229 15.29 16.70 17.50
C GLU A 229 15.80 16.16 16.18
N LYS A 230 17.08 16.37 15.88
CA LYS A 230 17.71 15.83 14.67
C LYS A 230 18.18 14.40 14.91
N ILE A 231 17.83 13.53 13.99
CA ILE A 231 18.42 12.19 13.90
C ILE A 231 19.10 12.02 12.54
N SER A 232 20.24 11.32 12.52
CA SER A 232 20.92 11.01 11.26
C SER A 232 20.05 10.11 10.39
N GLU A 233 20.04 10.34 9.10
CA GLU A 233 19.37 9.45 8.16
C GLU A 233 19.97 8.05 8.17
N LEU A 234 19.14 7.02 8.08
CA LEU A 234 19.56 5.65 7.82
C LEU A 234 18.95 5.21 6.47
N PRO A 235 19.74 4.58 5.60
CA PRO A 235 19.21 4.03 4.35
C PRO A 235 18.08 3.03 4.61
N ALA A 236 17.04 3.11 3.79
CA ALA A 236 16.01 2.09 3.78
C ALA A 236 16.45 0.93 2.90
N TYR A 237 16.57 -0.26 3.48
CA TYR A 237 16.67 -1.49 2.69
C TYR A 237 15.33 -1.77 2.03
N ILE A 238 15.36 -2.10 0.74
CA ILE A 238 14.19 -2.36 -0.08
C ILE A 238 14.39 -3.66 -0.87
N GLU A 239 13.33 -4.48 -0.95
CA GLU A 239 13.34 -5.69 -1.76
C GLU A 239 11.96 -6.00 -2.32
N ASN A 240 11.90 -6.69 -3.45
CA ASN A 240 10.68 -7.31 -3.92
C ASN A 240 10.73 -8.83 -3.76
N GLY A 241 9.60 -9.40 -3.36
CA GLY A 241 9.39 -10.84 -3.27
C GLY A 241 8.76 -11.39 -4.54
N SER A 242 9.43 -11.30 -5.70
CA SER A 242 8.84 -11.81 -6.93
C SER A 242 8.52 -13.30 -6.83
N ARG A 243 7.22 -13.65 -6.90
CA ARG A 243 6.75 -15.04 -7.03
C ARG A 243 6.92 -15.60 -8.45
N LYS A 244 7.21 -14.73 -9.41
CA LYS A 244 7.47 -15.09 -10.80
C LYS A 244 8.83 -14.57 -11.17
N ILE A 245 9.71 -15.45 -11.61
CA ILE A 245 10.98 -15.08 -12.22
C ILE A 245 10.65 -14.41 -13.56
N ASN A 246 10.46 -13.10 -13.52
CA ASN A 246 10.37 -12.30 -14.74
C ASN A 246 11.77 -12.18 -15.34
N LYS A 247 11.87 -11.73 -16.61
CA LYS A 247 13.15 -11.59 -17.31
C LYS A 247 14.18 -10.71 -16.59
N LEU A 248 13.72 -9.79 -15.69
CA LEU A 248 14.58 -8.91 -14.90
C LEU A 248 14.94 -9.47 -13.51
N GLY A 249 14.25 -10.53 -13.02
CA GLY A 249 14.50 -11.13 -11.70
C GLY A 249 13.95 -10.33 -10.51
N SER A 250 14.37 -10.72 -9.30
CA SER A 250 14.07 -10.00 -8.07
C SER A 250 15.13 -8.92 -7.82
N PHE A 251 14.71 -7.79 -7.28
CA PHE A 251 15.58 -6.69 -6.92
C PHE A 251 15.74 -6.55 -5.42
N ILE A 252 16.94 -6.13 -5.02
CA ILE A 252 17.24 -5.59 -3.70
C ILE A 252 17.90 -4.23 -3.87
N GLY A 253 17.86 -3.40 -2.84
CA GLY A 253 18.53 -2.12 -2.92
C GLY A 253 18.49 -1.31 -1.64
N LEU A 254 19.02 -0.11 -1.74
CA LEU A 254 19.04 0.89 -0.68
C LEU A 254 18.46 2.20 -1.22
N ARG A 255 17.66 2.85 -0.37
CA ARG A 255 17.06 4.14 -0.67
C ARG A 255 17.40 5.12 0.45
N THR A 256 18.02 6.24 0.09
CA THR A 256 18.27 7.41 0.94
C THR A 256 17.40 8.58 0.49
N SER A 257 17.42 9.70 1.17
CA SER A 257 16.72 10.92 0.71
C SER A 257 17.21 11.40 -0.66
N GLU A 258 18.48 11.17 -0.99
CA GLU A 258 19.15 11.68 -2.20
C GLU A 258 19.27 10.64 -3.31
N TYR A 259 19.51 9.37 -2.96
CA TYR A 259 19.83 8.32 -3.92
C TYR A 259 19.01 7.07 -3.72
N LYS A 260 18.81 6.34 -4.82
CA LYS A 260 18.32 4.97 -4.81
C LYS A 260 19.24 4.09 -5.63
N PHE A 261 19.70 2.99 -5.02
CA PHE A 261 20.45 1.94 -5.69
C PHE A 261 19.64 0.65 -5.69
N LEU A 262 19.58 -0.01 -6.84
CA LEU A 262 18.96 -1.33 -7.02
C LEU A 262 19.92 -2.26 -7.74
N CYS A 263 19.87 -3.55 -7.40
CA CYS A 263 20.58 -4.59 -8.14
C CYS A 263 19.78 -5.90 -8.11
N SER A 264 20.20 -6.86 -8.94
CA SER A 264 19.61 -8.20 -8.91
C SER A 264 19.88 -8.87 -7.55
N ARG A 265 18.85 -9.46 -6.95
CA ARG A 265 18.96 -10.21 -5.70
C ARG A 265 19.83 -11.47 -5.85
N THR A 266 19.84 -12.10 -7.01
CA THR A 266 20.57 -13.34 -7.26
C THR A 266 22.02 -13.11 -7.62
N ASN A 267 22.33 -11.96 -8.26
CA ASN A 267 23.68 -11.54 -8.61
C ASN A 267 23.78 -10.02 -8.54
N THR A 268 24.36 -9.51 -7.47
CA THR A 268 24.43 -8.07 -7.20
C THR A 268 25.27 -7.28 -8.23
N SER A 269 26.05 -7.96 -9.06
CA SER A 269 26.78 -7.34 -10.16
C SER A 269 25.94 -7.14 -11.42
N GLU A 270 24.70 -7.64 -11.43
CA GLU A 270 23.81 -7.56 -12.58
C GLU A 270 22.65 -6.62 -12.30
N ASN A 271 22.11 -6.04 -13.36
CA ASN A 271 20.93 -5.16 -13.32
C ASN A 271 21.09 -4.05 -12.25
N GLN A 272 22.22 -3.39 -12.28
CA GLN A 272 22.52 -2.29 -11.37
C GLN A 272 21.87 -1.00 -11.89
N PHE A 273 21.14 -0.32 -11.00
CA PHE A 273 20.49 0.96 -11.25
C PHE A 273 20.83 1.90 -10.11
N LEU A 274 21.26 3.11 -10.46
CA LEU A 274 21.49 4.20 -9.52
C LEU A 274 20.72 5.43 -9.99
N PHE A 275 19.92 6.02 -9.13
CA PHE A 275 19.15 7.21 -9.39
C PHE A 275 19.55 8.32 -8.42
N ASP A 276 19.81 9.52 -8.92
CA ASP A 276 19.91 10.73 -8.13
C ASP A 276 18.50 11.36 -8.02
N LEU A 277 17.87 11.20 -6.86
CA LEU A 277 16.49 11.60 -6.64
C LEU A 277 16.30 13.12 -6.51
N ASN A 278 17.40 13.89 -6.33
CA ASN A 278 17.35 15.35 -6.30
C ASN A 278 17.10 15.92 -7.71
N ILE A 279 17.71 15.30 -8.73
CA ILE A 279 17.61 15.77 -10.13
C ILE A 279 16.66 14.91 -10.96
N ASP A 280 16.42 13.68 -10.57
CA ASP A 280 15.52 12.72 -11.23
C ASP A 280 14.57 12.06 -10.24
N PRO A 281 13.62 12.79 -9.64
CA PRO A 281 12.67 12.25 -8.67
C PRO A 281 11.71 11.23 -9.28
N ASN A 282 11.66 11.11 -10.60
CA ASN A 282 10.84 10.13 -11.31
C ASN A 282 11.61 8.86 -11.70
N GLU A 283 12.91 8.77 -11.37
CA GLU A 283 13.72 7.57 -11.62
C GLU A 283 13.73 7.12 -13.09
N GLU A 284 13.94 8.08 -13.98
CA GLU A 284 13.90 7.84 -15.42
C GLU A 284 15.28 7.57 -16.01
N LYS A 285 16.34 8.02 -15.32
CA LYS A 285 17.71 7.98 -15.81
C LYS A 285 18.62 7.24 -14.85
N ASN A 286 19.07 6.05 -15.25
CA ASN A 286 20.16 5.35 -14.57
C ASN A 286 21.49 6.08 -14.81
N ILE A 287 22.27 6.37 -13.77
CA ILE A 287 23.55 7.08 -13.81
C ILE A 287 24.74 6.17 -13.51
#